data_de811a7ed3142067bf8638bb4f4641cf
#
_entry.id   de811a7ed3142067bf8638bb4f4641cf
#
_cell.length_a   1.000
_cell.length_b   1.000
_cell.length_c   1.000
_cell.angle_alpha   90.00
_cell.angle_beta   90.00
_cell.angle_gamma   90.00
#
_symmetry.space_group_name_H-M   'P 1'
#
loop_
_entity.id
_entity.type
_entity.pdbx_description
1 polymer ?
#
loop_
_entity_poly.entity_id
_entity_poly.type
_entity_poly.pdbx_seq_one_letter_code
_entity_poly.pdbx_strand_id
1 'polypeptide(L)'
;MKPVEMARLEATVVGRVQGVGYRYYVISHATRLGLTGWVANEQHGGVQCVVEGSRPDLEHLLDLLRDGPASAIVEHVAEQWMPYTGRWGSFSIRSSGHSGD
;
A
#
# COMPACT_ATOMS: atom_id res chain seq x y z
N MET A 1 -18.40 -13.11 -19.62
CA MET A 1 -17.48 -12.81 -18.53
C MET A 1 -17.38 -11.30 -18.36
N LYS A 2 -17.52 -10.82 -17.14
CA LYS A 2 -17.42 -9.38 -16.89
C LYS A 2 -15.96 -8.95 -16.85
N PRO A 3 -15.61 -7.82 -17.46
CA PRO A 3 -14.27 -7.31 -17.33
C PRO A 3 -13.97 -6.94 -15.88
N VAL A 4 -12.71 -7.12 -15.50
CA VAL A 4 -12.26 -6.75 -14.16
C VAL A 4 -12.06 -5.25 -14.11
N GLU A 5 -12.66 -4.62 -13.12
CA GLU A 5 -12.46 -3.18 -12.89
C GLU A 5 -11.05 -2.94 -12.37
N MET A 6 -10.31 -2.10 -13.05
CA MET A 6 -9.01 -1.64 -12.60
C MET A 6 -9.18 -0.32 -11.87
N ALA A 7 -8.41 -0.13 -10.81
CA ALA A 7 -8.54 1.07 -9.97
C ALA A 7 -7.20 1.42 -9.36
N ARG A 8 -7.20 2.54 -8.64
CA ARG A 8 -6.07 3.00 -7.84
C ARG A 8 -6.55 3.23 -6.42
N LEU A 9 -5.78 2.74 -5.47
CA LEU A 9 -6.01 2.94 -4.04
C LEU A 9 -4.85 3.74 -3.47
N GLU A 10 -5.17 4.82 -2.77
CA GLU A 10 -4.18 5.55 -1.98
C GLU A 10 -4.56 5.40 -0.52
N ALA A 11 -3.64 4.85 0.27
CA ALA A 11 -3.90 4.56 1.67
C ALA A 11 -2.82 5.16 2.54
N THR A 12 -3.24 5.79 3.64
CA THR A 12 -2.34 6.29 4.66
C THR A 12 -2.59 5.50 5.93
N VAL A 13 -1.56 4.84 6.43
CA VAL A 13 -1.63 3.96 7.59
C VAL A 13 -1.04 4.68 8.78
N VAL A 14 -1.81 4.77 9.86
CA VAL A 14 -1.43 5.44 11.08
C VAL A 14 -1.31 4.42 12.20
N GLY A 15 -0.28 4.55 13.04
CA GLY A 15 -0.04 3.66 14.15
C GLY A 15 1.44 3.39 14.32
N ARG A 16 1.78 2.29 15.01
CA ARG A 16 3.16 1.84 15.13
C ARG A 16 3.46 0.96 13.92
N VAL A 17 3.89 1.59 12.83
CA VAL A 17 4.06 0.93 11.54
C VAL A 17 5.45 1.16 10.92
N GLN A 18 6.28 2.01 11.52
CA GLN A 18 7.65 2.20 11.06
C GLN A 18 8.61 1.42 11.94
N GLY A 19 9.67 0.86 11.33
CA GLY A 19 10.68 0.10 12.06
C GLY A 19 10.22 -1.27 12.52
N VAL A 20 9.10 -1.77 11.98
CA VAL A 20 8.49 -3.05 12.39
C VAL A 20 8.27 -3.99 11.21
N GLY A 21 8.90 -3.71 10.05
CA GLY A 21 8.76 -4.55 8.87
C GLY A 21 7.49 -4.35 8.09
N TYR A 22 6.78 -3.26 8.32
CA TYR A 22 5.49 -3.03 7.68
C TYR A 22 5.61 -2.87 6.17
N ARG A 23 6.60 -2.13 5.67
CA ARG A 23 6.79 -1.94 4.23
C ARG A 23 7.12 -3.25 3.52
N TYR A 24 7.91 -4.12 4.15
CA TYR A 24 8.22 -5.44 3.59
C TYR A 24 6.98 -6.33 3.56
N TYR A 25 6.15 -6.25 4.58
CA TYR A 25 4.87 -6.93 4.62
C TYR A 25 3.99 -6.49 3.43
N VAL A 26 3.93 -5.17 3.18
CA VAL A 26 3.11 -4.64 2.09
C VAL A 26 3.63 -5.09 0.72
N ILE A 27 4.94 -4.95 0.45
CA ILE A 27 5.48 -5.34 -0.85
C ILE A 27 5.32 -6.84 -1.10
N SER A 28 5.46 -7.64 -0.07
CA SER A 28 5.29 -9.09 -0.18
C SER A 28 3.87 -9.43 -0.64
N HIS A 29 2.87 -8.84 -0.01
CA HIS A 29 1.48 -9.10 -0.37
C HIS A 29 1.09 -8.48 -1.71
N ALA A 30 1.51 -7.24 -1.95
CA ALA A 30 1.18 -6.55 -3.21
C ALA A 30 1.77 -7.28 -4.41
N THR A 31 3.02 -7.75 -4.29
CA THR A 31 3.68 -8.49 -5.37
C THR A 31 2.96 -9.81 -5.63
N ARG A 32 2.57 -10.51 -4.57
CA ARG A 32 1.85 -11.78 -4.72
C ARG A 32 0.51 -11.59 -5.39
N LEU A 33 -0.15 -10.47 -5.14
CA LEU A 33 -1.43 -10.13 -5.76
C LEU A 33 -1.28 -9.56 -7.17
N GLY A 34 -0.04 -9.36 -7.65
CA GLY A 34 0.18 -8.77 -8.97
C GLY A 34 -0.10 -7.28 -9.05
N LEU A 35 -0.08 -6.59 -7.92
CA LEU A 35 -0.35 -5.16 -7.87
C LEU A 35 0.90 -4.35 -8.16
N THR A 36 0.71 -3.11 -8.61
CA THR A 36 1.79 -2.19 -8.94
C THR A 36 1.65 -0.92 -8.10
N GLY A 37 2.75 -0.19 -7.94
CA GLY A 37 2.75 1.05 -7.16
C GLY A 37 3.91 1.11 -6.20
N TRP A 38 3.67 1.69 -5.01
CA TRP A 38 4.76 1.86 -4.05
C TRP A 38 4.22 2.03 -2.63
N VAL A 39 5.13 1.80 -1.67
CA VAL A 39 4.89 2.03 -0.24
C VAL A 39 6.10 2.76 0.33
N ALA A 40 5.86 3.71 1.23
CA ALA A 40 6.92 4.53 1.82
C ALA A 40 6.55 4.93 3.25
N ASN A 41 7.58 5.10 4.08
CA ASN A 41 7.38 5.73 5.39
C ASN A 41 7.11 7.21 5.19
N GLU A 42 6.24 7.75 6.04
CA GLU A 42 5.98 9.18 6.07
C GLU A 42 6.78 9.86 7.17
N GLN A 43 7.01 11.17 6.99
CA GLN A 43 7.77 11.98 7.95
C GLN A 43 7.18 11.92 9.36
N HIS A 44 5.86 11.81 9.47
CA HIS A 44 5.16 11.91 10.76
C HIS A 44 4.86 10.55 11.39
N GLY A 45 5.52 9.49 10.93
CA GLY A 45 5.44 8.19 11.58
C GLY A 45 4.54 7.17 10.92
N GLY A 46 3.74 7.57 9.96
CA GLY A 46 2.85 6.67 9.23
C GLY A 46 3.51 6.03 8.03
N VAL A 47 2.71 5.29 7.27
CA VAL A 47 3.12 4.66 6.01
C VAL A 47 2.11 5.04 4.95
N GLN A 48 2.60 5.44 3.78
CA GLN A 48 1.75 5.73 2.63
C GLN A 48 1.90 4.63 1.59
N CYS A 49 0.79 4.19 1.02
CA CYS A 49 0.76 3.17 -0.02
C CYS A 49 -0.08 3.70 -1.18
N VAL A 50 0.50 3.68 -2.38
CA VAL A 50 -0.22 4.02 -3.60
C VAL A 50 -0.13 2.79 -4.50
N VAL A 51 -1.28 2.22 -4.86
CA VAL A 51 -1.29 0.90 -5.47
C VAL A 51 -2.39 0.82 -6.53
N GLU A 52 -2.09 0.11 -7.63
CA GLU A 52 -3.01 -0.08 -8.74
C GLU A 52 -3.15 -1.56 -9.08
N GLY A 53 -4.31 -1.90 -9.57
CA GLY A 53 -4.62 -3.25 -10.02
C GLY A 53 -6.11 -3.47 -10.06
N SER A 54 -6.52 -4.73 -10.02
CA SER A 54 -7.94 -5.06 -10.01
C SER A 54 -8.57 -4.64 -8.68
N ARG A 55 -9.81 -4.17 -8.74
CA ARG A 55 -10.54 -3.72 -7.56
C ARG A 55 -10.60 -4.80 -6.47
N PRO A 56 -10.93 -6.06 -6.77
CA PRO A 56 -10.94 -7.09 -5.74
C PRO A 56 -9.58 -7.30 -5.06
N ASP A 57 -8.49 -7.26 -5.82
CA ASP A 57 -7.15 -7.42 -5.25
C ASP A 57 -6.77 -6.22 -4.39
N LEU A 58 -7.17 -5.01 -4.80
CA LEU A 58 -6.94 -3.82 -4.00
C LEU A 58 -7.71 -3.85 -2.69
N GLU A 59 -8.94 -4.36 -2.72
CA GLU A 59 -9.73 -4.52 -1.50
C GLU A 59 -9.11 -5.54 -0.57
N HIS A 60 -8.56 -6.62 -1.13
CA HIS A 60 -7.83 -7.61 -0.34
C HIS A 60 -6.59 -6.99 0.31
N LEU A 61 -5.82 -6.22 -0.47
CA LEU A 61 -4.66 -5.53 0.09
C LEU A 61 -5.07 -4.55 1.19
N LEU A 62 -6.17 -3.84 1.02
CA LEU A 62 -6.65 -2.90 2.04
C LEU A 62 -6.92 -3.61 3.36
N ASP A 63 -7.54 -4.79 3.31
CA ASP A 63 -7.75 -5.60 4.52
C ASP A 63 -6.41 -5.99 5.17
N LEU A 64 -5.43 -6.37 4.35
CA LEU A 64 -4.10 -6.70 4.84
C LEU A 64 -3.40 -5.48 5.47
N LEU A 65 -3.59 -4.29 4.89
CA LEU A 65 -3.05 -3.06 5.46
C LEU A 65 -3.63 -2.79 6.86
N ARG A 66 -4.92 -3.05 7.02
CA ARG A 66 -5.60 -2.85 8.31
C ARG A 66 -5.12 -3.83 9.37
N ASP A 67 -4.84 -5.06 8.98
CA ASP A 67 -4.32 -6.07 9.90
C ASP A 67 -2.87 -5.78 10.29
N GLY A 68 -2.03 -5.58 9.30
CA GLY A 68 -0.60 -5.41 9.49
C GLY A 68 0.07 -6.70 9.95
N PRO A 69 1.41 -6.72 9.99
CA PRO A 69 2.15 -7.84 10.59
C PRO A 69 2.02 -7.82 12.11
N ALA A 70 2.36 -8.94 12.75
CA ALA A 70 2.19 -9.09 14.20
C ALA A 70 2.99 -8.05 15.00
N SER A 71 4.10 -7.56 14.43
CA SER A 71 4.96 -6.56 15.08
C SER A 71 4.42 -5.14 15.00
N ALA A 72 3.37 -4.91 14.21
CA ALA A 72 2.81 -3.58 14.00
C ALA A 72 1.53 -3.39 14.81
N ILE A 73 1.19 -2.13 15.05
CA ILE A 73 -0.11 -1.75 15.62
C ILE A 73 -0.72 -0.73 14.66
N VAL A 74 -1.74 -1.14 13.94
CA VAL A 74 -2.46 -0.28 13.00
C VAL A 74 -3.64 0.35 13.74
N GLU A 75 -3.61 1.67 13.88
CA GLU A 75 -4.69 2.39 14.54
C GLU A 75 -5.78 2.79 13.56
N HIS A 76 -5.37 3.19 12.34
CA HIS A 76 -6.30 3.70 11.36
C HIS A 76 -5.69 3.62 9.96
N VAL A 77 -6.52 3.34 8.97
CA VAL A 77 -6.14 3.41 7.55
C VAL A 77 -7.11 4.34 6.86
N ALA A 78 -6.59 5.47 6.37
CA ALA A 78 -7.36 6.37 5.53
C ALA A 78 -7.24 5.90 4.09
N GLU A 79 -8.35 5.70 3.41
CA GLU A 79 -8.36 5.19 2.05
C GLU A 79 -8.98 6.21 1.09
N GLN A 80 -8.43 6.25 -0.12
CA GLN A 80 -8.99 7.08 -1.20
C GLN A 80 -8.90 6.28 -2.49
N TRP A 81 -10.01 6.17 -3.19
CA TRP A 81 -10.08 5.45 -4.46
C TRP A 81 -10.01 6.42 -5.60
N MET A 82 -9.19 6.09 -6.62
CA MET A 82 -8.92 6.96 -7.75
C MET A 82 -8.90 6.14 -9.03
N PRO A 83 -8.99 6.82 -10.19
CA PRO A 83 -8.90 6.11 -11.47
C PRO A 83 -7.54 5.45 -11.66
N TYR A 84 -7.57 4.30 -12.31
CA TYR A 84 -6.37 3.57 -12.72
C TYR A 84 -5.59 4.36 -13.77
N THR A 85 -4.27 4.40 -13.64
CA THR A 85 -3.41 5.11 -14.57
C THR A 85 -2.48 4.20 -15.37
N GLY A 86 -2.14 3.03 -14.83
CA GLY A 86 -1.22 2.10 -15.47
C GLY A 86 0.23 2.55 -15.49
N ARG A 87 0.60 3.48 -14.61
CA ARG A 87 1.91 4.15 -14.68
C ARG A 87 3.07 3.35 -14.11
N TRP A 88 2.81 2.32 -13.31
CA TRP A 88 3.88 1.53 -12.70
C TRP A 88 3.94 0.14 -13.30
N GLY A 89 5.17 -0.37 -13.50
CA GLY A 89 5.38 -1.71 -14.00
C GLY A 89 5.52 -2.75 -12.91
N SER A 90 5.74 -2.34 -11.66
CA SER A 90 5.93 -3.24 -10.54
C SER A 90 5.59 -2.52 -9.24
N PHE A 91 5.67 -3.25 -8.12
CA PHE A 91 5.52 -2.66 -6.80
C PHE A 91 6.88 -2.48 -6.16
N SER A 92 7.11 -1.35 -5.50
CA SER A 92 8.39 -1.04 -4.91
C SER A 92 8.25 -0.36 -3.55
N ILE A 93 9.32 -0.43 -2.76
CA ILE A 93 9.46 0.35 -1.54
C ILE A 93 10.21 1.62 -1.93
N ARG A 94 9.64 2.77 -1.56
CA ARG A 94 10.31 4.06 -1.72
C ARG A 94 10.91 4.49 -0.41
N SER A 95 11.97 5.28 -0.48
CA SER A 95 12.48 5.95 0.70
C SER A 95 11.43 6.91 1.22
N SER A 96 11.56 7.29 2.50
CA SER A 96 10.63 8.24 3.08
C SER A 96 10.65 9.54 2.29
N GLY A 97 9.56 10.27 2.34
CA GLY A 97 9.27 11.37 1.43
C GLY A 97 10.11 12.62 1.57
N HIS A 98 11.34 12.56 2.10
CA HIS A 98 12.20 13.73 2.15
C HIS A 98 13.47 13.48 1.35
N SER A 99 14.09 14.55 0.91
CA SER A 99 15.23 14.47 0.02
C SER A 99 16.40 13.74 0.69
N GLY A 100 17.14 12.99 -0.11
CA GLY A 100 18.28 12.24 0.37
C GLY A 100 17.97 10.80 0.75
N ASP A 101 16.72 10.44 0.68
CA ASP A 101 16.34 9.05 0.93
C ASP A 101 16.59 8.17 -0.27
#